data_51c71d5f31ab0e2693a1af8bc874fac4
#
_entry.id   51c71d5f31ab0e2693a1af8bc874fac4
#
_cell.length_a   1.000
_cell.length_b   1.000
_cell.length_c   1.000
_cell.angle_alpha   90.00
_cell.angle_beta   90.00
_cell.angle_gamma   90.00
#
_symmetry.space_group_name_H-M   'P 1'
#
loop_
_entity.id
_entity.type
_entity.pdbx_description
1 polymer ?
#
loop_
_entity_poly.entity_id
_entity_poly.type
_entity_poly.pdbx_seq_one_letter_code
_entity_poly.pdbx_strand_id
1 'polypeptide(L)'
;MSARRSIAKEVLGTDDPTEVQSHLSDWDKFNEVAAQAYAKGYKMLSGFDDAYRTFSNNVDAPWVDGTTVKVDPNIMKWVDQTKEYTDKGYNNKSSLWDSQWAADQGPSGKVFGFFYSTWGINFTLLGNSLETPVAEGGKEEVGNGIYGDYAVCEGPQPYYWGGTWICAAAGTDNTDIIRDVMQKLTCDEAIMKQITLDTQDYTNNEKAMEEIANSDYASDFLGGQNHIALFAEAAKKIDMSNAGPYDQGLNESFQNAFKDYFTGTVDEDTAKANFETAIKEKYPELTDVVWPA
;
A
#
# COMPACT_ATOMS: atom_id res chain seq x y z
N MET A 1 2.65 -5.75 -2.57
CA MET A 1 2.34 -6.29 -1.23
C MET A 1 3.58 -6.94 -0.64
N SER A 2 3.90 -6.70 0.64
CA SER A 2 4.99 -7.39 1.35
C SER A 2 4.45 -8.55 2.16
N ALA A 3 4.91 -9.78 1.91
CA ALA A 3 4.46 -10.99 2.59
C ALA A 3 5.56 -11.56 3.49
N ARG A 4 5.19 -12.12 4.66
CA ARG A 4 6.09 -12.83 5.57
C ARG A 4 6.43 -14.21 5.01
N ARG A 5 7.71 -14.44 4.68
CA ARG A 5 8.19 -15.71 4.12
C ARG A 5 7.92 -16.91 5.05
N SER A 6 8.25 -16.77 6.33
CA SER A 6 8.02 -17.82 7.31
C SER A 6 6.55 -18.19 7.45
N ILE A 7 5.66 -17.20 7.46
CA ILE A 7 4.21 -17.42 7.52
C ILE A 7 3.70 -18.04 6.20
N ALA A 8 4.16 -17.54 5.05
CA ALA A 8 3.81 -18.11 3.76
C ALA A 8 4.24 -19.59 3.68
N LYS A 9 5.44 -19.93 4.16
CA LYS A 9 5.92 -21.32 4.25
C LYS A 9 4.98 -22.20 5.07
N GLU A 10 4.53 -21.71 6.21
CA GLU A 10 3.59 -22.49 7.05
C GLU A 10 2.20 -22.57 6.42
N VAL A 11 1.68 -21.50 5.83
CA VAL A 11 0.33 -21.44 5.29
C VAL A 11 0.21 -22.13 3.95
N LEU A 12 1.13 -21.89 3.02
CA LEU A 12 1.08 -22.32 1.62
C LEU A 12 2.03 -23.48 1.31
N GLY A 13 3.00 -23.76 2.19
CA GLY A 13 4.05 -24.75 1.95
C GLY A 13 5.26 -24.22 1.20
N THR A 14 5.26 -22.96 0.79
CA THR A 14 6.33 -22.29 0.04
C THR A 14 6.60 -20.89 0.59
N ASP A 15 7.86 -20.44 0.48
CA ASP A 15 8.36 -19.10 0.77
C ASP A 15 8.96 -18.43 -0.47
N ASP A 16 8.91 -19.10 -1.63
CA ASP A 16 9.29 -18.50 -2.91
C ASP A 16 8.27 -17.43 -3.33
N PRO A 17 8.69 -16.17 -3.55
CA PRO A 17 7.75 -15.08 -3.85
C PRO A 17 6.95 -15.28 -5.15
N THR A 18 7.47 -16.03 -6.13
CA THR A 18 6.76 -16.30 -7.38
C THR A 18 5.64 -17.33 -7.14
N GLU A 19 5.95 -18.38 -6.36
CA GLU A 19 4.94 -19.36 -5.98
C GLU A 19 3.89 -18.74 -5.07
N VAL A 20 4.29 -17.94 -4.07
CA VAL A 20 3.37 -17.19 -3.19
C VAL A 20 2.46 -16.29 -4.02
N GLN A 21 3.00 -15.57 -5.02
CA GLN A 21 2.20 -14.74 -5.92
C GLN A 21 1.11 -15.54 -6.66
N SER A 22 1.37 -16.78 -7.02
CA SER A 22 0.37 -17.62 -7.70
C SER A 22 -0.89 -17.86 -6.87
N HIS A 23 -0.76 -17.83 -5.54
CA HIS A 23 -1.84 -17.92 -4.57
C HIS A 23 -2.50 -16.57 -4.23
N LEU A 24 -1.92 -15.45 -4.70
CA LEU A 24 -2.40 -14.09 -4.41
C LEU A 24 -2.84 -13.33 -5.67
N SER A 25 -2.94 -14.03 -6.81
CA SER A 25 -3.07 -13.41 -8.15
C SER A 25 -4.42 -12.74 -8.43
N ASP A 26 -5.41 -13.00 -7.62
CA ASP A 26 -6.75 -12.42 -7.67
C ASP A 26 -7.39 -12.40 -6.28
N TRP A 27 -8.50 -11.69 -6.13
CA TRP A 27 -9.16 -11.56 -4.83
C TRP A 27 -9.77 -12.86 -4.31
N ASP A 28 -10.21 -13.77 -5.17
CA ASP A 28 -10.77 -15.05 -4.74
C ASP A 28 -9.69 -15.91 -4.09
N LYS A 29 -8.54 -16.05 -4.74
CA LYS A 29 -7.38 -16.74 -4.17
C LYS A 29 -6.85 -16.06 -2.92
N PHE A 30 -6.81 -14.73 -2.92
CA PHE A 30 -6.40 -13.96 -1.75
C PHE A 30 -7.29 -14.26 -0.54
N ASN A 31 -8.61 -14.34 -0.75
CA ASN A 31 -9.58 -14.71 0.28
C ASN A 31 -9.42 -16.16 0.76
N GLU A 32 -9.07 -17.10 -0.15
CA GLU A 32 -8.73 -18.48 0.22
C GLU A 32 -7.50 -18.53 1.12
N VAL A 33 -6.46 -17.76 0.80
CA VAL A 33 -5.25 -17.65 1.64
C VAL A 33 -5.57 -17.04 3.00
N ALA A 34 -6.46 -16.04 3.06
CA ALA A 34 -6.90 -15.44 4.32
C ALA A 34 -7.54 -16.48 5.25
N ALA A 35 -8.40 -17.35 4.71
CA ALA A 35 -9.01 -18.44 5.46
C ALA A 35 -7.98 -19.48 5.94
N GLN A 36 -7.02 -19.85 5.08
CA GLN A 36 -5.94 -20.77 5.43
C GLN A 36 -5.02 -20.20 6.51
N ALA A 37 -4.64 -18.92 6.39
CA ALA A 37 -3.82 -18.22 7.38
C ALA A 37 -4.53 -18.20 8.75
N TYR A 38 -5.80 -17.83 8.78
CA TYR A 38 -6.59 -17.81 9.99
C TYR A 38 -6.70 -19.20 10.67
N ALA A 39 -6.89 -20.26 9.89
CA ALA A 39 -6.95 -21.63 10.41
C ALA A 39 -5.63 -22.07 11.08
N LYS A 40 -4.51 -21.41 10.76
CA LYS A 40 -3.19 -21.63 11.37
C LYS A 40 -2.82 -20.59 12.44
N GLY A 41 -3.73 -19.71 12.81
CA GLY A 41 -3.57 -18.72 13.87
C GLY A 41 -2.90 -17.41 13.41
N TYR A 42 -2.87 -17.15 12.11
CA TYR A 42 -2.39 -15.92 11.51
C TYR A 42 -3.54 -15.03 11.06
N LYS A 43 -3.27 -13.73 10.91
CA LYS A 43 -4.13 -12.78 10.22
C LYS A 43 -3.66 -12.61 8.79
N MET A 44 -4.57 -12.32 7.88
CA MET A 44 -4.20 -12.01 6.48
C MET A 44 -3.64 -10.59 6.37
N LEU A 45 -4.31 -9.63 7.00
CA LEU A 45 -3.95 -8.20 7.03
C LEU A 45 -3.94 -7.70 8.48
N SER A 46 -3.28 -6.57 8.72
CA SER A 46 -3.26 -5.92 10.02
C SER A 46 -4.54 -5.11 10.27
N GLY A 47 -4.94 -4.29 9.32
CA GLY A 47 -5.98 -3.30 9.53
C GLY A 47 -7.08 -3.23 8.49
N PHE A 48 -7.96 -2.24 8.72
CA PHE A 48 -9.11 -1.98 7.87
C PHE A 48 -8.70 -1.41 6.51
N ASP A 49 -7.68 -0.56 6.49
CA ASP A 49 -7.27 0.29 5.39
C ASP A 49 -6.08 -0.27 4.58
N ASP A 50 -5.50 -1.39 5.01
CA ASP A 50 -4.33 -2.00 4.36
C ASP A 50 -4.53 -2.19 2.83
N ALA A 51 -5.65 -2.79 2.42
CA ALA A 51 -5.92 -3.09 1.01
C ALA A 51 -6.64 -1.95 0.25
N TYR A 52 -7.01 -0.86 0.91
CA TYR A 52 -7.88 0.17 0.32
C TYR A 52 -7.39 0.69 -1.03
N ARG A 53 -6.08 0.96 -1.15
CA ARG A 53 -5.52 1.54 -2.38
C ARG A 53 -5.62 0.63 -3.60
N THR A 54 -5.61 -0.67 -3.41
CA THR A 54 -5.82 -1.61 -4.53
C THR A 54 -7.22 -1.49 -5.13
N PHE A 55 -8.23 -1.16 -4.32
CA PHE A 55 -9.59 -0.94 -4.78
C PHE A 55 -9.79 0.48 -5.32
N SER A 56 -9.33 1.50 -4.58
CA SER A 56 -9.56 2.89 -4.96
C SER A 56 -8.75 3.38 -6.17
N ASN A 57 -7.69 2.67 -6.54
CA ASN A 57 -6.94 2.97 -7.77
C ASN A 57 -7.48 2.22 -9.01
N ASN A 58 -8.29 1.18 -8.81
CA ASN A 58 -8.83 0.37 -9.90
C ASN A 58 -10.33 0.65 -10.05
N VAL A 59 -10.67 1.90 -10.31
CA VAL A 59 -12.04 2.41 -10.48
C VAL A 59 -12.35 2.67 -11.95
N ASP A 60 -13.62 2.48 -12.33
CA ASP A 60 -14.08 2.67 -13.69
C ASP A 60 -14.35 4.13 -14.06
N ALA A 61 -14.49 5.02 -13.05
CA ALA A 61 -14.77 6.44 -13.23
C ALA A 61 -14.15 7.30 -12.13
N PRO A 62 -13.89 8.60 -12.41
CA PRO A 62 -13.48 9.53 -11.38
C PRO A 62 -14.50 9.65 -10.24
N TRP A 63 -14.01 9.96 -9.03
CA TRP A 63 -14.86 10.25 -7.88
C TRP A 63 -15.89 11.36 -8.11
N VAL A 64 -15.55 12.36 -8.92
CA VAL A 64 -16.40 13.56 -9.11
C VAL A 64 -16.71 13.79 -10.59
N ASP A 65 -18.00 13.98 -10.87
CA ASP A 65 -18.52 14.40 -12.16
C ASP A 65 -19.38 15.66 -11.95
N GLY A 66 -18.86 16.80 -12.38
CA GLY A 66 -19.47 18.10 -12.08
C GLY A 66 -19.47 18.41 -10.59
N THR A 67 -20.64 18.41 -9.96
CA THR A 67 -20.83 18.61 -8.51
C THR A 67 -21.28 17.33 -7.79
N THR A 68 -21.29 16.20 -8.49
CA THR A 68 -21.77 14.92 -7.98
C THR A 68 -20.60 14.00 -7.65
N VAL A 69 -20.57 13.51 -6.43
CA VAL A 69 -19.66 12.42 -6.01
C VAL A 69 -20.25 11.08 -6.43
N LYS A 70 -19.48 10.27 -7.11
CA LYS A 70 -19.87 8.92 -7.56
C LYS A 70 -19.01 7.90 -6.85
N VAL A 71 -19.61 7.09 -5.98
CA VAL A 71 -18.91 5.99 -5.33
C VAL A 71 -18.80 4.83 -6.32
N ASP A 72 -17.56 4.43 -6.62
CA ASP A 72 -17.33 3.34 -7.56
C ASP A 72 -17.68 1.98 -6.93
N PRO A 73 -18.29 1.04 -7.69
CA PRO A 73 -18.57 -0.32 -7.21
C PRO A 73 -17.34 -1.04 -6.65
N ASN A 74 -16.15 -0.77 -7.19
CA ASN A 74 -14.92 -1.39 -6.71
C ASN A 74 -14.54 -0.93 -5.31
N ILE A 75 -14.85 0.32 -4.96
CA ILE A 75 -14.66 0.84 -3.61
C ILE A 75 -15.60 0.14 -2.62
N MET A 76 -16.85 -0.14 -3.04
CA MET A 76 -17.78 -0.92 -2.20
C MET A 76 -17.32 -2.38 -2.01
N LYS A 77 -16.65 -3.00 -2.97
CA LYS A 77 -16.03 -4.32 -2.76
C LYS A 77 -14.98 -4.31 -1.64
N TRP A 78 -14.24 -3.20 -1.47
CA TRP A 78 -13.36 -3.05 -0.31
C TRP A 78 -14.17 -3.01 1.00
N VAL A 79 -15.31 -2.33 1.01
CA VAL A 79 -16.20 -2.30 2.19
C VAL A 79 -16.64 -3.71 2.56
N ASP A 80 -17.14 -4.48 1.59
CA ASP A 80 -17.61 -5.85 1.79
C ASP A 80 -16.48 -6.76 2.29
N GLN A 81 -15.32 -6.73 1.63
CA GLN A 81 -14.16 -7.54 2.02
C GLN A 81 -13.66 -7.17 3.43
N THR A 82 -13.55 -5.88 3.73
CA THR A 82 -13.04 -5.43 5.03
C THR A 82 -13.99 -5.81 6.16
N LYS A 83 -15.30 -5.69 5.92
CA LYS A 83 -16.32 -6.14 6.88
C LYS A 83 -16.25 -7.66 7.10
N GLU A 84 -16.17 -8.43 6.04
CA GLU A 84 -16.00 -9.88 6.10
C GLU A 84 -14.73 -10.27 6.88
N TYR A 85 -13.58 -9.62 6.59
CA TYR A 85 -12.32 -9.90 7.27
C TYR A 85 -12.37 -9.55 8.76
N THR A 86 -13.06 -8.48 9.09
CA THR A 86 -13.27 -8.06 10.49
C THR A 86 -14.14 -9.04 11.24
N ASP A 87 -15.26 -9.47 10.66
CA ASP A 87 -16.22 -10.41 11.26
C ASP A 87 -15.61 -11.81 11.41
N LYS A 88 -14.88 -12.29 10.41
CA LYS A 88 -14.18 -13.57 10.44
C LYS A 88 -12.87 -13.55 11.23
N GLY A 89 -12.42 -12.39 11.65
CA GLY A 89 -11.17 -12.21 12.40
C GLY A 89 -9.90 -12.39 11.55
N TYR A 90 -9.95 -12.09 10.25
CA TYR A 90 -8.81 -12.16 9.34
C TYR A 90 -7.90 -10.94 9.41
N ASN A 91 -8.28 -9.91 10.14
CA ASN A 91 -7.47 -8.73 10.46
C ASN A 91 -7.39 -8.46 11.97
N ASN A 92 -6.49 -7.58 12.40
CA ASN A 92 -6.32 -7.15 13.79
C ASN A 92 -7.09 -5.87 14.12
N LYS A 93 -7.93 -5.36 13.21
CA LYS A 93 -8.72 -4.13 13.40
C LYS A 93 -7.87 -2.87 13.65
N SER A 94 -6.64 -2.87 13.20
CA SER A 94 -5.75 -1.71 13.24
C SER A 94 -6.06 -0.72 12.12
N SER A 95 -5.42 0.43 12.13
CA SER A 95 -5.35 1.35 11.01
C SER A 95 -3.90 1.60 10.63
N LEU A 96 -3.66 2.02 9.40
CA LEU A 96 -2.32 2.42 8.94
C LEU A 96 -1.71 3.43 9.92
N TRP A 97 -0.44 3.24 10.24
CA TRP A 97 0.38 4.10 11.09
C TRP A 97 0.07 4.04 12.60
N ASP A 98 -0.89 3.23 13.04
CA ASP A 98 -1.06 3.04 14.48
C ASP A 98 -0.01 2.07 15.08
N SER A 99 0.05 2.01 16.40
CA SER A 99 1.03 1.19 17.11
C SER A 99 0.84 -0.31 16.90
N GLN A 100 -0.40 -0.76 16.73
CA GLN A 100 -0.70 -2.17 16.46
C GLN A 100 -0.22 -2.56 15.06
N TRP A 101 -0.48 -1.70 14.06
CA TRP A 101 -0.01 -1.93 12.70
C TRP A 101 1.53 -2.02 12.62
N ALA A 102 2.24 -1.16 13.36
CA ALA A 102 3.70 -1.23 13.46
C ALA A 102 4.16 -2.52 14.17
N ALA A 103 3.53 -2.90 15.28
CA ALA A 103 3.85 -4.11 16.02
C ALA A 103 3.62 -5.39 15.20
N ASP A 104 2.57 -5.42 14.37
CA ASP A 104 2.25 -6.55 13.50
C ASP A 104 3.33 -6.84 12.43
N GLN A 105 4.15 -5.84 12.10
CA GLN A 105 5.28 -5.95 11.18
C GLN A 105 6.54 -6.52 11.85
N GLY A 106 6.56 -6.60 13.16
CA GLY A 106 7.71 -7.02 13.96
C GLY A 106 7.80 -8.51 14.23
N PRO A 107 8.81 -8.93 15.01
CA PRO A 107 9.07 -10.34 15.32
C PRO A 107 7.90 -11.07 15.99
N SER A 108 7.12 -10.38 16.83
CA SER A 108 5.94 -10.94 17.51
C SER A 108 4.66 -10.91 16.66
N GLY A 109 4.67 -10.22 15.52
CA GLY A 109 3.52 -10.08 14.63
C GLY A 109 3.12 -11.40 13.97
N LYS A 110 1.82 -11.60 13.82
CA LYS A 110 1.23 -12.79 13.20
C LYS A 110 0.38 -12.44 11.99
N VAL A 111 0.85 -11.53 11.17
CA VAL A 111 0.18 -11.05 9.96
C VAL A 111 0.92 -11.57 8.74
N PHE A 112 0.16 -12.14 7.80
CA PHE A 112 0.68 -12.73 6.57
C PHE A 112 1.34 -11.68 5.67
N GLY A 113 0.69 -10.52 5.53
CA GLY A 113 1.27 -9.49 4.67
C GLY A 113 0.62 -8.12 4.80
N PHE A 114 1.26 -7.16 4.15
CA PHE A 114 0.92 -5.74 4.19
C PHE A 114 0.91 -5.17 2.77
N PHE A 115 -0.11 -4.43 2.41
CA PHE A 115 -0.04 -3.58 1.23
C PHE A 115 0.79 -2.35 1.57
N TYR A 116 1.86 -2.16 0.81
CA TYR A 116 2.85 -1.13 1.11
C TYR A 116 3.12 -0.25 -0.11
N SER A 117 3.56 0.99 0.14
CA SER A 117 4.26 1.81 -0.84
C SER A 117 5.67 1.29 -1.06
N THR A 118 6.27 1.61 -2.20
CA THR A 118 7.66 1.21 -2.50
C THR A 118 8.64 1.78 -1.47
N TRP A 119 8.49 3.06 -1.15
CA TRP A 119 9.31 3.77 -0.14
C TRP A 119 9.08 3.26 1.29
N GLY A 120 7.89 2.75 1.61
CA GLY A 120 7.53 2.31 2.96
C GLY A 120 8.28 1.05 3.39
N ILE A 121 8.77 0.24 2.45
CA ILE A 121 9.51 -0.99 2.73
C ILE A 121 10.77 -0.66 3.54
N ASN A 122 11.59 0.27 3.06
CA ASN A 122 12.81 0.67 3.76
C ASN A 122 12.55 1.69 4.88
N PHE A 123 11.53 2.55 4.72
CA PHE A 123 11.24 3.62 5.67
C PHE A 123 10.63 3.13 6.99
N THR A 124 9.76 2.10 6.97
CA THR A 124 9.08 1.62 8.17
C THR A 124 9.14 0.11 8.36
N LEU A 125 8.89 -0.68 7.30
CA LEU A 125 8.80 -2.14 7.44
C LEU A 125 10.12 -2.75 7.91
N LEU A 126 11.25 -2.29 7.36
CA LEU A 126 12.57 -2.72 7.78
C LEU A 126 12.79 -2.42 9.27
N GLY A 127 12.59 -1.18 9.69
CA GLY A 127 12.78 -0.77 11.09
C GLY A 127 11.90 -1.55 12.06
N ASN A 128 10.62 -1.75 11.72
CA ASN A 128 9.67 -2.50 12.54
C ASN A 128 9.98 -4.00 12.60
N SER A 129 10.72 -4.54 11.63
CA SER A 129 11.13 -5.95 11.59
C SER A 129 12.22 -6.32 12.59
N LEU A 130 12.96 -5.33 13.09
CA LEU A 130 14.11 -5.53 13.97
C LEU A 130 13.67 -5.79 15.42
N GLU A 131 14.31 -6.75 16.09
CA GLU A 131 14.17 -6.97 17.54
C GLU A 131 14.87 -5.84 18.32
N THR A 132 16.08 -5.49 17.89
CA THR A 132 16.85 -4.38 18.45
C THR A 132 16.94 -3.26 17.41
N PRO A 133 16.31 -2.10 17.64
CA PRO A 133 16.37 -0.98 16.72
C PRO A 133 17.79 -0.46 16.50
N VAL A 134 18.08 0.10 15.32
CA VAL A 134 19.39 0.68 15.01
C VAL A 134 19.78 1.79 16.00
N ALA A 135 18.81 2.61 16.43
CA ALA A 135 19.03 3.67 17.42
C ALA A 135 19.47 3.12 18.80
N GLU A 136 19.23 1.84 19.08
CA GLU A 136 19.62 1.14 20.30
C GLU A 136 20.84 0.23 20.09
N GLY A 137 21.55 0.36 18.97
CA GLY A 137 22.77 -0.38 18.65
C GLY A 137 22.51 -1.69 17.88
N GLY A 138 21.28 -1.95 17.45
CA GLY A 138 20.95 -3.04 16.54
C GLY A 138 21.56 -2.83 15.15
N LYS A 139 21.60 -3.89 14.37
CA LYS A 139 22.06 -3.86 12.98
C LYS A 139 20.97 -4.36 12.04
N GLU A 140 20.98 -3.86 10.83
CA GLU A 140 20.12 -4.29 9.73
C GLU A 140 20.73 -5.54 9.08
N GLU A 141 20.63 -6.67 9.77
CA GLU A 141 21.21 -7.95 9.32
C GLU A 141 20.38 -9.15 9.77
N VAL A 142 20.52 -10.26 9.08
CA VAL A 142 19.90 -11.54 9.46
C VAL A 142 20.33 -11.94 10.87
N GLY A 143 19.36 -12.24 11.72
CA GLY A 143 19.57 -12.54 13.13
C GLY A 143 19.10 -11.43 14.07
N ASN A 144 18.80 -10.23 13.54
CA ASN A 144 18.13 -9.18 14.31
C ASN A 144 16.62 -9.19 13.96
N GLY A 145 15.83 -9.78 14.84
CA GLY A 145 14.39 -9.93 14.65
C GLY A 145 14.05 -10.82 13.47
N ILE A 146 13.26 -10.28 12.55
CA ILE A 146 12.81 -10.97 11.33
C ILE A 146 13.36 -10.31 10.06
N TYR A 147 14.53 -9.66 10.15
CA TYR A 147 15.24 -9.15 8.98
C TYR A 147 15.51 -10.28 7.98
N GLY A 148 15.14 -10.09 6.73
CA GLY A 148 15.25 -11.12 5.68
C GLY A 148 14.01 -12.02 5.54
N ASP A 149 13.02 -11.92 6.40
CA ASP A 149 11.81 -12.76 6.39
C ASP A 149 10.64 -12.14 5.57
N TYR A 150 10.87 -11.05 4.87
CA TYR A 150 9.90 -10.48 3.96
C TYR A 150 10.21 -10.79 2.50
N ALA A 151 9.15 -10.83 1.68
CA ALA A 151 9.25 -10.83 0.23
C ALA A 151 8.17 -9.90 -0.35
N VAL A 152 8.43 -9.33 -1.52
CA VAL A 152 7.44 -8.55 -2.27
C VAL A 152 6.75 -9.45 -3.27
N CYS A 153 5.42 -9.41 -3.27
CA CYS A 153 4.52 -10.00 -4.26
C CYS A 153 3.68 -8.90 -4.90
N GLU A 154 3.21 -9.09 -6.12
CA GLU A 154 2.33 -8.14 -6.81
C GLU A 154 0.99 -8.01 -6.08
N GLY A 155 0.48 -9.13 -5.54
CA GLY A 155 -0.84 -9.22 -4.96
C GLY A 155 -1.92 -9.38 -6.02
N PRO A 156 -3.20 -9.15 -5.66
CA PRO A 156 -4.32 -9.35 -6.59
C PRO A 156 -4.40 -8.30 -7.69
N GLN A 157 -3.95 -7.07 -7.42
CA GLN A 157 -4.01 -5.95 -8.34
C GLN A 157 -2.86 -4.97 -8.09
N PRO A 158 -2.27 -4.36 -9.12
CA PRO A 158 -1.32 -3.26 -8.96
C PRO A 158 -2.04 -2.01 -8.43
N TYR A 159 -1.29 -1.15 -7.75
CA TYR A 159 -1.80 0.10 -7.22
C TYR A 159 -0.70 1.14 -7.10
N TYR A 160 -1.10 2.40 -7.16
CA TYR A 160 -0.26 3.55 -6.89
C TYR A 160 -0.42 4.00 -5.45
N TRP A 161 0.68 4.26 -4.77
CA TRP A 161 0.65 4.85 -3.44
C TRP A 161 1.70 5.94 -3.31
N GLY A 162 1.25 7.17 -3.45
CA GLY A 162 2.01 8.34 -3.08
C GLY A 162 3.25 8.58 -3.92
N GLY A 163 4.18 9.26 -3.32
CA GLY A 163 5.41 9.78 -3.90
C GLY A 163 5.69 11.14 -3.30
N THR A 164 6.88 11.69 -3.62
CA THR A 164 7.26 13.04 -3.21
C THR A 164 7.14 13.99 -4.39
N TRP A 165 6.42 15.08 -4.20
CA TRP A 165 6.27 16.14 -5.19
C TRP A 165 7.27 17.26 -4.91
N ILE A 166 8.11 17.60 -5.90
CA ILE A 166 9.01 18.74 -5.83
C ILE A 166 8.35 19.89 -6.57
N CYS A 167 8.04 20.96 -5.84
CA CYS A 167 7.33 22.12 -6.35
C CYS A 167 8.18 23.39 -6.23
N ALA A 168 8.00 24.33 -7.16
CA ALA A 168 8.58 25.67 -7.09
C ALA A 168 7.54 26.66 -6.57
N ALA A 169 7.97 27.61 -5.73
CA ALA A 169 7.10 28.71 -5.34
C ALA A 169 6.77 29.61 -6.54
N ALA A 170 5.49 29.94 -6.70
CA ALA A 170 5.08 30.88 -7.74
C ALA A 170 5.73 32.27 -7.50
N GLY A 171 6.23 32.90 -8.57
CA GLY A 171 6.90 34.20 -8.50
C GLY A 171 8.35 34.18 -8.01
N THR A 172 8.98 33.00 -7.91
CA THR A 172 10.42 32.91 -7.59
C THR A 172 11.30 33.52 -8.68
N ASP A 173 12.35 34.24 -8.29
CA ASP A 173 13.37 34.77 -9.21
C ASP A 173 14.48 33.75 -9.53
N ASN A 174 14.47 32.57 -8.88
CA ASN A 174 15.51 31.53 -9.00
C ASN A 174 15.12 30.39 -9.97
N THR A 175 14.40 30.70 -11.03
CA THR A 175 13.78 29.71 -11.92
C THR A 175 14.76 28.71 -12.54
N ASP A 176 15.97 29.17 -12.93
CA ASP A 176 16.95 28.29 -13.58
C ASP A 176 17.57 27.29 -12.59
N ILE A 177 17.90 27.74 -11.38
CA ILE A 177 18.42 26.86 -10.33
C ILE A 177 17.36 25.84 -9.91
N ILE A 178 16.11 26.28 -9.72
CA ILE A 178 15.01 25.39 -9.33
C ILE A 178 14.77 24.35 -10.42
N ARG A 179 14.78 24.75 -11.70
CA ARG A 179 14.62 23.81 -12.82
C ARG A 179 15.74 22.76 -12.82
N ASP A 180 16.99 23.16 -12.62
CA ASP A 180 18.14 22.23 -12.54
C ASP A 180 17.99 21.25 -11.38
N VAL A 181 17.60 21.73 -10.21
CA VAL A 181 17.33 20.87 -9.03
C VAL A 181 16.19 19.90 -9.30
N MET A 182 15.07 20.38 -9.84
CA MET A 182 13.91 19.53 -10.16
C MET A 182 14.30 18.45 -11.18
N GLN A 183 14.99 18.79 -12.25
CA GLN A 183 15.43 17.82 -13.25
C GLN A 183 16.39 16.77 -12.67
N LYS A 184 17.36 17.18 -11.87
CA LYS A 184 18.30 16.26 -11.23
C LYS A 184 17.61 15.29 -10.26
N LEU A 185 16.69 15.79 -9.42
CA LEU A 185 16.03 14.99 -8.40
C LEU A 185 14.81 14.21 -8.89
N THR A 186 14.40 14.37 -10.15
CA THR A 186 13.23 13.65 -10.69
C THR A 186 13.47 12.98 -12.04
N CYS A 187 14.46 13.40 -12.82
CA CYS A 187 14.64 12.94 -14.20
C CYS A 187 16.02 12.41 -14.52
N ASP A 188 17.08 12.80 -13.74
CA ASP A 188 18.45 12.38 -14.03
C ASP A 188 18.62 10.88 -13.77
N GLU A 189 18.99 10.15 -14.83
CA GLU A 189 19.12 8.69 -14.79
C GLU A 189 20.12 8.20 -13.74
N ALA A 190 21.31 8.84 -13.68
CA ALA A 190 22.36 8.42 -12.76
C ALA A 190 22.00 8.70 -11.30
N ILE A 191 21.39 9.87 -11.04
CA ILE A 191 20.93 10.23 -9.69
C ILE A 191 19.77 9.34 -9.26
N MET A 192 18.77 9.08 -10.13
CA MET A 192 17.65 8.21 -9.80
C MET A 192 18.11 6.78 -9.55
N LYS A 193 19.04 6.27 -10.36
CA LYS A 193 19.66 4.96 -10.11
C LYS A 193 20.34 4.90 -8.75
N GLN A 194 21.13 5.93 -8.40
CA GLN A 194 21.83 5.98 -7.12
C GLN A 194 20.85 6.05 -5.95
N ILE A 195 19.79 6.86 -6.05
CA ILE A 195 18.74 6.93 -5.03
C ILE A 195 18.13 5.55 -4.80
N THR A 196 17.79 4.82 -5.86
CA THR A 196 17.24 3.46 -5.72
C THR A 196 18.22 2.50 -5.04
N LEU A 197 19.50 2.55 -5.40
CA LEU A 197 20.53 1.71 -4.76
C LEU A 197 20.72 2.03 -3.28
N ASP A 198 20.62 3.30 -2.90
CA ASP A 198 20.83 3.76 -1.52
C ASP A 198 19.59 3.54 -0.64
N THR A 199 18.39 3.65 -1.21
CA THR A 199 17.13 3.64 -0.45
C THR A 199 16.27 2.40 -0.66
N GLN A 200 16.61 1.56 -1.64
CA GLN A 200 15.83 0.40 -2.11
C GLN A 200 14.41 0.78 -2.61
N ASP A 201 14.16 2.07 -2.85
CA ASP A 201 12.89 2.58 -3.36
C ASP A 201 12.86 2.56 -4.90
N TYR A 202 11.66 2.60 -5.46
CA TYR A 202 11.42 2.68 -6.89
C TYR A 202 11.28 4.15 -7.30
N THR A 203 12.21 4.65 -8.13
CA THR A 203 12.17 6.03 -8.62
C THR A 203 11.45 6.14 -9.96
N ASN A 204 11.13 7.38 -10.38
CA ASN A 204 10.36 7.65 -11.59
C ASN A 204 11.16 7.68 -12.92
N ASN A 205 12.43 7.27 -12.91
CA ASN A 205 13.20 7.12 -14.13
C ASN A 205 13.15 5.67 -14.63
N GLU A 206 12.33 5.43 -15.65
CA GLU A 206 12.07 4.10 -16.20
C GLU A 206 13.37 3.37 -16.63
N LYS A 207 14.27 4.09 -17.32
CA LYS A 207 15.53 3.49 -17.80
C LYS A 207 16.44 3.07 -16.65
N ALA A 208 16.57 3.90 -15.61
CA ALA A 208 17.34 3.55 -14.42
C ALA A 208 16.73 2.32 -13.71
N MET A 209 15.40 2.26 -13.62
CA MET A 209 14.70 1.14 -13.01
C MET A 209 14.83 -0.15 -13.82
N GLU A 210 14.75 -0.08 -15.15
CA GLU A 210 14.98 -1.22 -16.03
C GLU A 210 16.43 -1.76 -15.94
N GLU A 211 17.43 -0.88 -15.82
CA GLU A 211 18.81 -1.32 -15.61
C GLU A 211 18.97 -2.09 -14.31
N ILE A 212 18.39 -1.62 -13.20
CA ILE A 212 18.44 -2.32 -11.90
C ILE A 212 17.62 -3.61 -11.96
N ALA A 213 16.44 -3.56 -12.57
CA ALA A 213 15.57 -4.73 -12.73
C ALA A 213 16.27 -5.90 -13.46
N ASN A 214 17.13 -5.59 -14.43
CA ASN A 214 17.87 -6.58 -15.22
C ASN A 214 19.28 -6.87 -14.70
N SER A 215 19.64 -6.36 -13.52
CA SER A 215 20.95 -6.59 -12.88
C SER A 215 20.90 -7.71 -11.84
N ASP A 216 22.02 -7.97 -11.20
CA ASP A 216 22.17 -8.85 -10.05
C ASP A 216 21.83 -8.16 -8.71
N TYR A 217 21.14 -7.03 -8.76
CA TYR A 217 20.66 -6.32 -7.57
C TYR A 217 19.79 -7.22 -6.71
N ALA A 218 20.07 -7.24 -5.41
CA ALA A 218 19.34 -8.04 -4.44
C ALA A 218 19.20 -7.27 -3.12
N SER A 219 18.03 -7.30 -2.54
CA SER A 219 17.77 -6.72 -1.21
C SER A 219 17.95 -7.80 -0.14
N ASP A 220 18.93 -7.64 0.75
CA ASP A 220 19.14 -8.55 1.88
C ASP A 220 17.92 -8.56 2.82
N PHE A 221 17.27 -7.41 3.00
CA PHE A 221 16.04 -7.28 3.78
C PHE A 221 14.90 -8.14 3.20
N LEU A 222 14.83 -8.28 1.89
CA LEU A 222 13.82 -9.08 1.19
C LEU A 222 14.33 -10.50 0.86
N GLY A 223 15.33 -10.99 1.60
CA GLY A 223 15.87 -12.34 1.44
C GLY A 223 16.54 -12.58 0.09
N GLY A 224 17.20 -11.58 -0.47
CA GLY A 224 17.91 -11.64 -1.75
C GLY A 224 17.03 -11.36 -2.97
N GLN A 225 15.81 -10.87 -2.80
CA GLN A 225 14.91 -10.56 -3.92
C GLN A 225 15.30 -9.27 -4.64
N ASN A 226 15.30 -9.27 -5.98
CA ASN A 226 15.28 -8.07 -6.78
C ASN A 226 13.80 -7.59 -6.94
N HIS A 227 13.33 -6.81 -5.97
CA HIS A 227 11.96 -6.30 -5.97
C HIS A 227 11.74 -5.16 -6.97
N ILE A 228 12.81 -4.49 -7.44
CA ILE A 228 12.72 -3.43 -8.46
C ILE A 228 12.21 -4.01 -9.78
N ALA A 229 12.59 -5.24 -10.12
CA ALA A 229 12.07 -5.93 -11.30
C ALA A 229 10.54 -6.11 -11.25
N LEU A 230 10.00 -6.48 -10.09
CA LEU A 230 8.56 -6.62 -9.88
C LEU A 230 7.85 -5.26 -9.95
N PHE A 231 8.41 -4.21 -9.36
CA PHE A 231 7.83 -2.87 -9.42
C PHE A 231 7.84 -2.29 -10.83
N ALA A 232 8.91 -2.54 -11.63
CA ALA A 232 8.97 -2.11 -13.02
C ALA A 232 7.84 -2.73 -13.87
N GLU A 233 7.51 -3.99 -13.65
CA GLU A 233 6.39 -4.65 -14.32
C GLU A 233 5.02 -4.18 -13.79
N ALA A 234 4.89 -3.98 -12.48
CA ALA A 234 3.65 -3.48 -11.87
C ALA A 234 3.34 -2.05 -12.32
N ALA A 235 4.34 -1.18 -12.43
CA ALA A 235 4.17 0.21 -12.86
C ALA A 235 3.52 0.32 -14.25
N LYS A 236 3.79 -0.61 -15.17
CA LYS A 236 3.20 -0.65 -16.52
C LYS A 236 1.69 -0.95 -16.52
N LYS A 237 1.17 -1.49 -15.42
CA LYS A 237 -0.23 -1.89 -15.28
C LYS A 237 -1.07 -0.87 -14.50
N ILE A 238 -0.44 0.15 -13.92
CA ILE A 238 -1.13 1.18 -13.15
C ILE A 238 -1.76 2.18 -14.11
N ASP A 239 -3.06 2.40 -13.97
CA ASP A 239 -3.82 3.41 -14.70
C ASP A 239 -4.44 4.41 -13.70
N MET A 240 -3.96 5.65 -13.73
CA MET A 240 -4.43 6.75 -12.90
C MET A 240 -5.24 7.78 -13.70
N SER A 241 -5.76 7.40 -14.88
CA SER A 241 -6.53 8.30 -15.75
C SER A 241 -7.81 8.84 -15.10
N ASN A 242 -8.36 8.09 -14.15
CA ASN A 242 -9.54 8.48 -13.36
C ASN A 242 -9.19 9.31 -12.11
N ALA A 243 -7.91 9.59 -11.84
CA ALA A 243 -7.51 10.36 -10.67
C ALA A 243 -7.94 11.84 -10.79
N GLY A 244 -8.44 12.39 -9.70
CA GLY A 244 -8.94 13.75 -9.63
C GLY A 244 -8.46 14.55 -8.42
N PRO A 245 -8.67 15.86 -8.40
CA PRO A 245 -8.17 16.74 -7.34
C PRO A 245 -8.84 16.50 -5.98
N TYR A 246 -9.98 15.83 -5.95
CA TYR A 246 -10.73 15.53 -4.73
C TYR A 246 -10.35 14.18 -4.11
N ASP A 247 -9.64 13.30 -4.85
CA ASP A 247 -9.44 11.90 -4.50
C ASP A 247 -8.87 11.70 -3.09
N GLN A 248 -7.84 12.45 -2.72
CA GLN A 248 -7.23 12.31 -1.40
C GLN A 248 -8.27 12.54 -0.30
N GLY A 249 -8.98 13.66 -0.38
CA GLY A 249 -9.94 14.02 0.65
C GLY A 249 -11.19 13.15 0.66
N LEU A 250 -11.64 12.67 -0.50
CA LEU A 250 -12.77 11.74 -0.61
C LEU A 250 -12.39 10.36 -0.06
N ASN A 251 -11.21 9.83 -0.44
CA ASN A 251 -10.70 8.56 0.07
C ASN A 251 -10.52 8.56 1.60
N GLU A 252 -9.95 9.63 2.17
CA GLU A 252 -9.80 9.79 3.63
C GLU A 252 -11.17 9.83 4.33
N SER A 253 -12.10 10.63 3.82
CA SER A 253 -13.44 10.77 4.39
C SER A 253 -14.22 9.46 4.30
N PHE A 254 -14.06 8.72 3.19
CA PHE A 254 -14.71 7.43 2.98
C PHE A 254 -14.23 6.38 3.98
N GLN A 255 -12.91 6.19 4.09
CA GLN A 255 -12.34 5.24 5.04
C GLN A 255 -12.73 5.57 6.49
N ASN A 256 -12.70 6.84 6.86
CA ASN A 256 -13.11 7.28 8.21
C ASN A 256 -14.59 7.00 8.49
N ALA A 257 -15.48 7.26 7.53
CA ALA A 257 -16.92 7.04 7.70
C ALA A 257 -17.28 5.56 7.87
N PHE A 258 -16.54 4.64 7.22
CA PHE A 258 -16.81 3.21 7.29
C PHE A 258 -16.12 2.49 8.45
N LYS A 259 -15.20 3.13 9.18
CA LYS A 259 -14.48 2.51 10.28
C LYS A 259 -15.41 1.95 11.38
N ASP A 260 -16.41 2.72 11.76
CA ASP A 260 -17.39 2.31 12.78
C ASP A 260 -18.34 1.21 12.29
N TYR A 261 -18.61 1.15 10.98
CA TYR A 261 -19.33 0.05 10.36
C TYR A 261 -18.55 -1.27 10.45
N PHE A 262 -17.25 -1.24 10.17
CA PHE A 262 -16.41 -2.45 10.28
C PHE A 262 -16.39 -3.02 11.70
N THR A 263 -16.39 -2.17 12.71
CA THR A 263 -16.44 -2.61 14.12
C THR A 263 -17.82 -3.01 14.59
N GLY A 264 -18.87 -2.77 13.79
CA GLY A 264 -20.27 -3.05 14.15
C GLY A 264 -20.89 -1.99 15.07
N THR A 265 -20.27 -0.82 15.20
CA THR A 265 -20.78 0.29 16.02
C THR A 265 -21.96 1.00 15.34
N VAL A 266 -21.94 1.07 14.02
CA VAL A 266 -23.03 1.61 13.19
C VAL A 266 -23.37 0.64 12.06
N ASP A 267 -24.54 0.79 11.45
CA ASP A 267 -24.91 0.10 10.21
C ASP A 267 -24.34 0.78 8.97
N GLU A 268 -24.45 0.12 7.84
CA GLU A 268 -23.92 0.62 6.55
C GLU A 268 -24.62 1.92 6.12
N ASP A 269 -25.92 2.04 6.30
CA ASP A 269 -26.67 3.24 5.92
C ASP A 269 -26.21 4.45 6.73
N THR A 270 -25.93 4.25 8.02
CA THR A 270 -25.34 5.30 8.88
C THR A 270 -23.93 5.68 8.41
N ALA A 271 -23.10 4.72 8.04
CA ALA A 271 -21.75 4.99 7.51
C ALA A 271 -21.82 5.80 6.20
N LYS A 272 -22.74 5.44 5.29
CA LYS A 272 -23.01 6.20 4.06
C LYS A 272 -23.44 7.64 4.36
N ALA A 273 -24.39 7.82 5.28
CA ALA A 273 -24.85 9.16 5.70
C ALA A 273 -23.73 9.99 6.34
N ASN A 274 -22.85 9.38 7.13
CA ASN A 274 -21.68 10.04 7.71
C ASN A 274 -20.71 10.51 6.62
N PHE A 275 -20.45 9.68 5.60
CA PHE A 275 -19.62 10.06 4.45
C PHE A 275 -20.24 11.25 3.71
N GLU A 276 -21.53 11.22 3.37
CA GLU A 276 -22.21 12.31 2.69
C GLU A 276 -22.12 13.62 3.47
N THR A 277 -22.29 13.55 4.81
CA THR A 277 -22.16 14.72 5.68
C THR A 277 -20.74 15.28 5.65
N ALA A 278 -19.73 14.42 5.83
CA ALA A 278 -18.33 14.83 5.83
C ALA A 278 -17.89 15.47 4.51
N ILE A 279 -18.41 14.97 3.37
CA ILE A 279 -18.11 15.53 2.06
C ILE A 279 -18.73 16.90 1.86
N LYS A 280 -19.99 17.09 2.21
CA LYS A 280 -20.68 18.39 2.11
C LYS A 280 -20.05 19.46 3.01
N GLU A 281 -19.51 19.05 4.16
CA GLU A 281 -18.76 19.96 5.04
C GLU A 281 -17.38 20.32 4.48
N LYS A 282 -16.66 19.33 3.93
CA LYS A 282 -15.29 19.52 3.42
C LYS A 282 -15.26 20.21 2.06
N TYR A 283 -16.24 19.94 1.21
CA TYR A 283 -16.36 20.41 -0.16
C TYR A 283 -17.79 20.90 -0.44
N PRO A 284 -18.15 22.12 0.00
CA PRO A 284 -19.53 22.64 -0.13
C PRO A 284 -20.05 22.72 -1.56
N GLU A 285 -19.16 22.72 -2.56
CA GLU A 285 -19.50 22.68 -3.98
C GLU A 285 -19.97 21.30 -4.45
N LEU A 286 -19.71 20.22 -3.70
CA LEU A 286 -20.17 18.87 -4.02
C LEU A 286 -21.52 18.63 -3.35
N THR A 287 -22.59 18.67 -4.15
CA THR A 287 -23.97 18.72 -3.65
C THR A 287 -24.64 17.38 -3.50
N ASP A 288 -24.24 16.40 -4.32
CA ASP A 288 -24.88 15.10 -4.41
C ASP A 288 -23.87 13.96 -4.28
N VAL A 289 -24.31 12.84 -3.72
CA VAL A 289 -23.55 11.58 -3.66
C VAL A 289 -24.39 10.46 -4.25
N VAL A 290 -23.83 9.75 -5.22
CA VAL A 290 -24.47 8.59 -5.88
C VAL A 290 -23.74 7.33 -5.50
N TRP A 291 -24.48 6.38 -4.97
CA TRP A 291 -24.01 5.06 -4.58
C TRP A 291 -24.27 4.05 -5.71
N PRO A 292 -23.42 3.04 -5.89
CA PRO A 292 -23.69 1.95 -6.83
C PRO A 292 -24.93 1.16 -6.41
N ALA A 293 -25.60 0.56 -7.42
CA ALA A 293 -26.82 -0.21 -7.24
C ALA A 293 -26.58 -1.56 -6.54
#